data_bae51552da57bb486fafa05264e2a418
#
_entry.id   bae51552da57bb486fafa05264e2a418
#
_cell.length_a   1.000
_cell.length_b   1.000
_cell.length_c   1.000
_cell.angle_alpha   90.00
_cell.angle_beta   90.00
_cell.angle_gamma   90.00
#
_symmetry.space_group_name_H-M   'P 1'
#
loop_
_entity.id
_entity.type
_entity.pdbx_description
1 polymer ?
#
loop_
_entity_poly.entity_id
_entity_poly.type
_entity_poly.pdbx_seq_one_letter_code
_entity_poly.pdbx_strand_id
1 'polypeptide(L)'
;MQLNSFNDWDPLREIIVGSAENYLSHDRELSFDIFFHENLFRSDWAYPRLSPAAHTKSSEREWTIKNRYVEELHEDVEGLAATIASLGVTVHRPVKLPKNVRPIAGLGWEAAPVPALNIRDNTLIVGDEIIETPPAIRSRYLETRLLTPVFRKYFENGAHWHTMPRPTLTDSSFDLSYARDIETTLGGPTEPIADPQPSPFDVGYEMILDGAQCLRLGRDIIVNVANENHAVACEWLQRHWDGRYRVHRVWRMSDNHIDSMLLALKPGVFLARHAGIREIMPEAFKSWKYIIPPQPDSSSFPKYDDGDLVLTSPYIDLNVLSLDTSRVLVNEQCVDLIRTLEKEGFDPIPVQHRHRRLFGGGFHCFTLDTVREGGLEDYTN
;
A
#
# COMPACT_ATOMS: atom_id res chain seq x y z
N MET A 1 -4.33 22.34 10.37
CA MET A 1 -2.91 22.77 10.38
C MET A 1 -2.36 22.79 8.96
N GLN A 2 -1.14 23.28 8.74
CA GLN A 2 -0.47 23.11 7.44
C GLN A 2 0.00 21.66 7.28
N LEU A 3 0.08 21.16 6.07
CA LEU A 3 0.63 19.86 5.75
C LEU A 3 2.09 19.80 6.19
N ASN A 4 2.49 18.74 6.90
CA ASN A 4 3.85 18.57 7.40
C ASN A 4 4.12 17.11 7.78
N SER A 5 4.78 16.35 6.92
CA SER A 5 5.09 14.95 7.20
C SER A 5 6.38 14.52 6.50
N PHE A 6 7.48 14.41 7.24
CA PHE A 6 8.81 14.09 6.72
C PHE A 6 9.26 12.66 7.01
N ASN A 7 8.59 11.96 7.91
CA ASN A 7 8.92 10.60 8.35
C ASN A 7 7.67 9.91 8.94
N ASP A 8 7.81 8.67 9.36
CA ASP A 8 6.70 7.88 9.88
C ASP A 8 6.65 7.80 11.42
N TRP A 9 7.53 8.52 12.15
CA TRP A 9 7.67 8.42 13.61
C TRP A 9 7.57 9.72 14.40
N ASP A 10 7.61 10.89 13.78
CA ASP A 10 7.37 12.13 14.49
C ASP A 10 5.94 12.17 15.03
N PRO A 11 5.66 12.88 16.16
CA PRO A 11 4.34 12.88 16.77
C PRO A 11 3.22 13.23 15.79
N LEU A 12 2.29 12.29 15.62
CA LEU A 12 1.18 12.39 14.67
C LEU A 12 0.12 13.38 15.18
N ARG A 13 -0.32 14.31 14.34
CA ARG A 13 -1.32 15.34 14.63
C ARG A 13 -2.56 15.27 13.77
N GLU A 14 -2.39 15.02 12.49
CA GLU A 14 -3.52 14.82 11.57
C GLU A 14 -3.24 13.64 10.64
N ILE A 15 -4.28 12.88 10.36
CA ILE A 15 -4.21 11.67 9.53
C ILE A 15 -5.50 11.53 8.73
N ILE A 16 -5.40 10.97 7.54
CA ILE A 16 -6.57 10.46 6.83
C ILE A 16 -6.67 8.96 7.15
N VAL A 17 -7.86 8.48 7.48
CA VAL A 17 -8.17 7.05 7.63
C VAL A 17 -9.11 6.66 6.49
N GLY A 18 -8.79 5.62 5.78
CA GLY A 18 -9.56 5.09 4.65
C GLY A 18 -10.99 4.71 4.98
N SER A 19 -11.76 4.30 4.00
CA SER A 19 -13.15 3.89 4.19
C SER A 19 -13.41 2.56 3.49
N ALA A 20 -14.01 1.63 4.22
CA ALA A 20 -14.49 0.36 3.70
C ALA A 20 -15.96 0.41 3.27
N GLU A 21 -16.62 1.56 3.37
CA GLU A 21 -18.04 1.66 3.04
C GLU A 21 -18.27 1.42 1.55
N ASN A 22 -19.23 0.52 1.26
CA ASN A 22 -19.53 0.04 -0.09
C ASN A 22 -18.33 -0.67 -0.76
N TYR A 23 -17.47 -1.32 0.03
CA TYR A 23 -16.35 -2.07 -0.52
C TYR A 23 -16.85 -3.16 -1.47
N LEU A 24 -16.22 -3.22 -2.63
CA LEU A 24 -16.36 -4.27 -3.62
C LEU A 24 -14.97 -4.85 -3.88
N SER A 25 -14.90 -6.12 -4.25
CA SER A 25 -13.64 -6.70 -4.70
C SER A 25 -13.14 -6.02 -5.98
N HIS A 26 -11.84 -6.02 -6.19
CA HIS A 26 -11.28 -5.65 -7.48
C HIS A 26 -11.77 -6.61 -8.57
N ASP A 27 -11.95 -6.09 -9.78
CA ASP A 27 -12.11 -6.96 -10.93
C ASP A 27 -10.80 -7.70 -11.17
N ARG A 28 -10.87 -8.99 -11.50
CA ARG A 28 -9.70 -9.74 -11.90
C ARG A 28 -9.41 -9.44 -13.37
N GLU A 29 -8.34 -8.71 -13.60
CA GLU A 29 -7.87 -8.29 -14.92
C GLU A 29 -6.35 -8.11 -14.89
N LEU A 30 -5.73 -7.82 -16.03
CA LEU A 30 -4.27 -7.82 -16.19
C LEU A 30 -3.54 -7.03 -15.09
N SER A 31 -3.94 -5.80 -14.79
CA SER A 31 -3.23 -4.97 -13.81
C SER A 31 -3.32 -5.54 -12.40
N PHE A 32 -4.46 -6.12 -12.07
CA PHE A 32 -4.68 -6.81 -10.81
C PHE A 32 -3.83 -8.09 -10.72
N ASP A 33 -3.83 -8.91 -11.77
CA ASP A 33 -3.06 -10.16 -11.82
C ASP A 33 -1.55 -9.88 -11.73
N ILE A 34 -1.04 -8.82 -12.37
CA ILE A 34 0.36 -8.40 -12.23
C ILE A 34 0.67 -7.95 -10.81
N PHE A 35 -0.19 -7.12 -10.21
CA PHE A 35 0.04 -6.55 -8.89
C PHE A 35 0.09 -7.61 -7.79
N PHE A 36 -0.79 -8.61 -7.86
CA PHE A 36 -0.84 -9.71 -6.89
C PHE A 36 -0.11 -10.96 -7.36
N HIS A 37 0.70 -10.86 -8.41
CA HIS A 37 1.33 -11.99 -9.08
C HIS A 37 2.09 -12.90 -8.12
N GLU A 38 3.00 -12.36 -7.32
CA GLU A 38 3.73 -13.15 -6.32
C GLU A 38 2.78 -13.92 -5.41
N ASN A 39 1.68 -13.31 -5.03
CA ASN A 39 0.69 -13.93 -4.15
C ASN A 39 -0.10 -15.04 -4.84
N LEU A 40 -0.34 -14.93 -6.14
CA LEU A 40 -1.05 -15.94 -6.91
C LEU A 40 -0.23 -17.23 -7.08
N PHE A 41 1.11 -17.14 -7.00
CA PHE A 41 2.01 -18.28 -7.16
C PHE A 41 2.28 -19.07 -5.90
N ARG A 42 2.17 -18.45 -4.74
CA ARG A 42 2.39 -19.14 -3.48
C ARG A 42 1.14 -19.93 -3.14
N SER A 43 1.25 -21.26 -3.14
CA SER A 43 0.15 -22.20 -2.94
C SER A 43 -0.67 -21.98 -1.66
N ASP A 44 -0.12 -21.26 -0.69
CA ASP A 44 -0.75 -20.93 0.59
C ASP A 44 -1.70 -19.71 0.49
N TRP A 45 -1.78 -19.09 -0.69
CA TRP A 45 -2.38 -17.79 -0.94
C TRP A 45 -3.37 -17.89 -2.07
N ALA A 46 -4.05 -18.98 -2.16
CA ALA A 46 -5.09 -19.07 -3.14
C ALA A 46 -6.05 -17.89 -2.92
N TYR A 47 -5.94 -16.89 -3.81
CA TYR A 47 -7.16 -16.33 -4.34
C TYR A 47 -8.09 -17.53 -4.48
N PRO A 48 -9.31 -17.49 -3.95
CA PRO A 48 -10.19 -18.64 -4.11
C PRO A 48 -10.08 -19.04 -5.56
N ARG A 49 -9.64 -20.27 -5.77
CA ARG A 49 -9.51 -20.79 -7.13
C ARG A 49 -10.87 -20.67 -7.75
N LEU A 50 -11.05 -19.63 -8.56
CA LEU A 50 -12.21 -19.62 -9.40
C LEU A 50 -12.14 -20.88 -10.23
N SER A 51 -13.24 -21.57 -10.24
CA SER A 51 -13.42 -22.60 -11.24
C SER A 51 -13.03 -22.03 -12.60
N PRO A 52 -12.28 -22.74 -13.44
CA PRO A 52 -12.00 -22.31 -14.81
C PRO A 52 -13.23 -21.87 -15.60
N ALA A 53 -14.42 -22.34 -15.21
CA ALA A 53 -15.70 -21.90 -15.73
C ALA A 53 -16.06 -20.43 -15.41
N ALA A 54 -15.48 -19.85 -14.38
CA ALA A 54 -15.68 -18.43 -14.04
C ALA A 54 -14.94 -17.45 -14.99
N HIS A 55 -14.01 -17.93 -15.80
CA HIS A 55 -13.33 -17.14 -16.83
C HIS A 55 -14.15 -16.97 -18.12
N THR A 56 -15.31 -17.62 -18.24
CA THR A 56 -16.17 -17.50 -19.39
C THR A 56 -17.17 -16.38 -19.24
N LYS A 57 -16.80 -15.18 -19.75
CA LYS A 57 -17.72 -14.20 -20.34
C LYS A 57 -18.95 -13.78 -19.51
N SER A 58 -18.87 -13.50 -18.27
CA SER A 58 -19.95 -12.72 -17.70
C SER A 58 -19.38 -11.43 -17.11
N SER A 59 -19.97 -10.34 -17.54
CA SER A 59 -19.91 -9.02 -16.91
C SER A 59 -20.58 -9.06 -15.52
N GLU A 60 -20.93 -10.20 -15.01
CA GLU A 60 -21.50 -10.39 -13.68
C GLU A 60 -20.35 -10.62 -12.71
N ARG A 61 -20.22 -9.69 -11.78
CA ARG A 61 -19.29 -9.73 -10.67
C ARG A 61 -19.56 -10.92 -9.77
N GLU A 62 -19.04 -12.08 -10.13
CA GLU A 62 -19.11 -13.29 -9.29
C GLU A 62 -18.16 -13.26 -8.08
N TRP A 63 -17.38 -12.17 -7.94
CA TRP A 63 -16.45 -11.96 -6.84
C TRP A 63 -17.06 -11.12 -5.73
N THR A 64 -18.08 -11.59 -5.12
CA THR A 64 -18.62 -10.89 -3.96
C THR A 64 -17.93 -11.40 -2.70
N ILE A 65 -17.11 -10.55 -2.11
CA ILE A 65 -16.73 -10.73 -0.71
C ILE A 65 -18.02 -10.82 0.10
N LYS A 66 -18.09 -11.79 0.98
CA LYS A 66 -19.30 -11.98 1.82
C LYS A 66 -19.61 -10.69 2.57
N ASN A 67 -20.86 -10.25 2.55
CA ASN A 67 -21.29 -8.99 3.17
C ASN A 67 -20.82 -8.86 4.62
N ARG A 68 -20.88 -9.97 5.40
CA ARG A 68 -20.40 -9.97 6.79
C ARG A 68 -18.94 -9.52 6.93
N TYR A 69 -18.06 -9.90 5.99
CA TYR A 69 -16.64 -9.50 6.06
C TYR A 69 -16.48 -8.02 5.73
N VAL A 70 -17.29 -7.49 4.82
CA VAL A 70 -17.31 -6.06 4.51
C VAL A 70 -17.84 -5.24 5.68
N GLU A 71 -18.88 -5.73 6.34
CA GLU A 71 -19.43 -5.11 7.56
C GLU A 71 -18.40 -5.13 8.69
N GLU A 72 -17.77 -6.27 8.94
CA GLU A 72 -16.71 -6.42 9.96
C GLU A 72 -15.47 -5.58 9.63
N LEU A 73 -15.07 -5.46 8.36
CA LEU A 73 -14.01 -4.55 7.95
C LEU A 73 -14.40 -3.09 8.20
N HIS A 74 -15.63 -2.72 7.90
CA HIS A 74 -16.12 -1.36 8.15
C HIS A 74 -16.06 -1.04 9.65
N GLU A 75 -16.50 -1.94 10.51
CA GLU A 75 -16.39 -1.80 11.97
C GLU A 75 -14.93 -1.64 12.41
N ASP A 76 -14.00 -2.46 11.88
CA ASP A 76 -12.59 -2.40 12.21
C ASP A 76 -11.95 -1.07 11.79
N VAL A 77 -12.28 -0.55 10.61
CA VAL A 77 -11.79 0.74 10.11
C VAL A 77 -12.37 1.92 10.92
N GLU A 78 -13.65 1.85 11.30
CA GLU A 78 -14.25 2.86 12.19
C GLU A 78 -13.65 2.78 13.62
N GLY A 79 -13.38 1.58 14.10
CA GLY A 79 -12.68 1.35 15.36
C GLY A 79 -11.27 1.93 15.36
N LEU A 80 -10.51 1.72 14.27
CA LEU A 80 -9.20 2.34 14.07
C LEU A 80 -9.28 3.86 14.10
N ALA A 81 -10.22 4.45 13.35
CA ALA A 81 -10.42 5.89 13.30
C ALA A 81 -10.77 6.48 14.69
N ALA A 82 -11.68 5.80 15.41
CA ALA A 82 -12.07 6.20 16.78
C ALA A 82 -10.89 6.09 17.77
N THR A 83 -10.11 5.03 17.70
CA THR A 83 -8.91 4.85 18.53
C THR A 83 -7.90 5.97 18.28
N ILE A 84 -7.56 6.26 17.02
CA ILE A 84 -6.65 7.34 16.66
C ILE A 84 -7.17 8.69 17.18
N ALA A 85 -8.46 8.99 17.01
CA ALA A 85 -9.07 10.22 17.48
C ALA A 85 -9.02 10.34 19.02
N SER A 86 -9.23 9.23 19.76
CA SER A 86 -9.15 9.20 21.21
C SER A 86 -7.76 9.50 21.76
N LEU A 87 -6.73 9.29 20.94
CA LEU A 87 -5.33 9.61 21.27
C LEU A 87 -4.94 11.07 20.94
N GLY A 88 -5.92 11.90 20.57
CA GLY A 88 -5.74 13.33 20.32
C GLY A 88 -5.31 13.70 18.91
N VAL A 89 -5.38 12.75 17.97
CA VAL A 89 -5.06 12.96 16.55
C VAL A 89 -6.32 13.37 15.79
N THR A 90 -6.23 14.39 14.96
CA THR A 90 -7.35 14.78 14.06
C THR A 90 -7.46 13.80 12.91
N VAL A 91 -8.62 13.14 12.78
CA VAL A 91 -8.90 12.15 11.74
C VAL A 91 -9.73 12.77 10.61
N HIS A 92 -9.22 12.69 9.41
CA HIS A 92 -9.95 13.01 8.17
C HIS A 92 -10.42 11.73 7.48
N ARG A 93 -11.46 11.84 6.66
CA ARG A 93 -12.02 10.70 5.95
C ARG A 93 -12.18 11.02 4.45
N PRO A 94 -11.99 10.02 3.57
CA PRO A 94 -12.32 10.18 2.15
C PRO A 94 -13.83 10.32 1.96
N VAL A 95 -14.22 10.81 0.79
CA VAL A 95 -15.61 10.75 0.33
C VAL A 95 -15.99 9.29 0.11
N LYS A 96 -17.19 8.92 0.49
CA LYS A 96 -17.72 7.56 0.30
C LYS A 96 -17.95 7.27 -1.17
N LEU A 97 -17.52 6.11 -1.64
CA LEU A 97 -17.83 5.68 -2.99
C LEU A 97 -19.33 5.39 -3.11
N PRO A 98 -20.05 5.98 -4.09
CA PRO A 98 -21.46 5.68 -4.30
C PRO A 98 -21.69 4.20 -4.68
N LYS A 99 -22.79 3.59 -4.21
CA LYS A 99 -23.12 2.18 -4.55
C LYS A 99 -23.29 1.91 -6.05
N ASN A 100 -23.76 2.90 -6.79
CA ASN A 100 -24.11 2.79 -8.22
C ASN A 100 -23.12 3.55 -9.11
N VAL A 101 -21.85 3.54 -8.77
CA VAL A 101 -20.82 4.17 -9.60
C VAL A 101 -20.62 3.36 -10.89
N ARG A 102 -20.47 4.07 -12.02
CA ARG A 102 -20.18 3.42 -13.30
C ARG A 102 -18.72 2.95 -13.32
N PRO A 103 -18.44 1.86 -14.05
CA PRO A 103 -17.06 1.45 -14.32
C PRO A 103 -16.25 2.60 -14.93
N ILE A 104 -14.96 2.58 -14.66
CA ILE A 104 -13.98 3.47 -15.29
C ILE A 104 -13.66 2.89 -16.64
N ALA A 105 -13.86 3.68 -17.70
CA ALA A 105 -13.46 3.30 -19.05
C ALA A 105 -12.12 3.97 -19.40
N GLY A 106 -11.10 3.15 -19.64
CA GLY A 106 -9.79 3.57 -20.12
C GLY A 106 -9.60 3.31 -21.62
N LEU A 107 -8.35 3.35 -22.07
CA LEU A 107 -7.98 3.05 -23.45
C LEU A 107 -7.83 1.54 -23.64
N GLY A 108 -8.91 0.88 -24.00
CA GLY A 108 -8.94 -0.58 -24.23
C GLY A 108 -9.21 -1.42 -22.98
N TRP A 109 -9.57 -0.79 -21.87
CA TRP A 109 -9.93 -1.49 -20.63
C TRP A 109 -11.12 -0.84 -19.92
N GLU A 110 -11.75 -1.60 -19.05
CA GLU A 110 -12.80 -1.13 -18.15
C GLU A 110 -12.59 -1.78 -16.78
N ALA A 111 -12.80 -1.04 -15.70
CA ALA A 111 -12.67 -1.55 -14.34
C ALA A 111 -13.69 -0.92 -13.40
N ALA A 112 -14.21 -1.69 -12.47
CA ALA A 112 -15.07 -1.17 -11.42
C ALA A 112 -14.25 -0.41 -10.38
N PRO A 113 -14.60 0.84 -10.05
CA PRO A 113 -13.88 1.59 -9.03
C PRO A 113 -14.08 0.97 -7.64
N VAL A 114 -13.05 1.04 -6.82
CA VAL A 114 -13.07 0.62 -5.42
C VAL A 114 -13.08 1.83 -4.49
N PRO A 115 -13.59 1.70 -3.24
CA PRO A 115 -13.50 2.78 -2.26
C PRO A 115 -12.06 3.05 -1.84
N ALA A 116 -11.79 4.26 -1.35
CA ALA A 116 -10.48 4.66 -0.85
C ALA A 116 -10.23 4.04 0.53
N LEU A 117 -9.83 2.77 0.55
CA LEU A 117 -9.48 2.03 1.75
C LEU A 117 -7.98 2.12 2.04
N ASN A 118 -7.15 1.68 1.10
CA ASN A 118 -5.69 1.68 1.21
C ASN A 118 -5.13 3.00 0.66
N ILE A 119 -5.45 4.10 1.30
CA ILE A 119 -5.25 5.45 0.78
C ILE A 119 -3.79 5.85 0.61
N ARG A 120 -2.89 5.20 1.35
CA ARG A 120 -1.44 5.42 1.25
C ARG A 120 -0.87 4.95 -0.09
N ASP A 121 -1.51 3.99 -0.71
CA ASP A 121 -0.98 3.39 -1.93
C ASP A 121 -0.94 4.38 -3.10
N ASN A 122 -1.96 5.23 -3.25
CA ASN A 122 -2.08 6.14 -4.39
C ASN A 122 -1.72 7.59 -4.06
N THR A 123 -1.13 7.84 -2.89
CA THR A 123 -0.75 9.18 -2.47
C THR A 123 0.51 9.15 -1.63
N LEU A 124 1.46 9.99 -1.99
CA LEU A 124 2.67 10.21 -1.21
C LEU A 124 2.63 11.62 -0.63
N ILE A 125 2.82 11.74 0.69
CA ILE A 125 2.99 13.03 1.36
C ILE A 125 4.43 13.13 1.84
N VAL A 126 5.14 14.18 1.40
CA VAL A 126 6.52 14.45 1.82
C VAL A 126 6.64 15.94 2.16
N GLY A 127 6.89 16.23 3.43
CA GLY A 127 6.91 17.61 3.92
C GLY A 127 5.56 18.30 3.76
N ASP A 128 5.54 19.33 2.95
CA ASP A 128 4.37 20.13 2.60
C ASP A 128 3.80 19.81 1.20
N GLU A 129 4.21 18.67 0.62
CA GLU A 129 3.78 18.24 -0.71
C GLU A 129 2.81 17.05 -0.62
N ILE A 130 1.72 17.13 -1.40
CA ILE A 130 0.83 16.02 -1.75
C ILE A 130 1.19 15.61 -3.17
N ILE A 131 1.54 14.35 -3.38
CA ILE A 131 1.81 13.79 -4.72
C ILE A 131 0.82 12.65 -4.96
N GLU A 132 -0.12 12.85 -5.89
CA GLU A 132 -0.95 11.76 -6.38
C GLU A 132 -0.09 10.89 -7.28
N THR A 133 0.13 9.64 -6.87
CA THR A 133 0.93 8.67 -7.62
C THR A 133 0.09 7.96 -8.69
N PRO A 134 0.71 7.49 -9.79
CA PRO A 134 0.03 6.75 -10.83
C PRO A 134 -0.26 5.31 -10.36
N PRO A 135 -1.54 4.91 -10.21
CA PRO A 135 -1.92 3.66 -9.59
C PRO A 135 -1.50 2.45 -10.43
N ALA A 136 -1.11 1.37 -9.75
CA ALA A 136 -0.77 0.10 -10.38
C ALA A 136 -2.01 -0.67 -10.87
N ILE A 137 -3.16 -0.48 -10.24
CA ILE A 137 -4.39 -1.24 -10.53
C ILE A 137 -5.45 -0.34 -11.15
N ARG A 138 -6.05 -0.76 -12.26
CA ARG A 138 -7.06 0.00 -13.03
C ARG A 138 -8.28 0.39 -12.21
N SER A 139 -8.79 -0.50 -11.37
CA SER A 139 -9.94 -0.22 -10.49
C SER A 139 -9.66 0.93 -9.50
N ARG A 140 -8.39 1.26 -9.25
CA ARG A 140 -7.95 2.34 -8.36
C ARG A 140 -7.63 3.65 -9.08
N TYR A 141 -7.81 3.72 -10.39
CA TYR A 141 -7.39 4.85 -11.23
C TYR A 141 -7.95 6.21 -10.79
N LEU A 142 -9.16 6.24 -10.23
CA LEU A 142 -9.82 7.45 -9.74
C LEU A 142 -9.90 7.52 -8.20
N GLU A 143 -9.24 6.63 -7.46
CA GLU A 143 -9.36 6.53 -6.01
C GLU A 143 -8.98 7.85 -5.30
N THR A 144 -7.93 8.53 -5.74
CA THR A 144 -7.48 9.81 -5.16
C THR A 144 -8.54 10.91 -5.26
N ARG A 145 -9.51 10.80 -6.18
CA ARG A 145 -10.63 11.73 -6.28
C ARG A 145 -11.52 11.73 -5.05
N LEU A 146 -11.57 10.61 -4.34
CA LEU A 146 -12.30 10.50 -3.06
C LEU A 146 -11.59 11.25 -1.92
N LEU A 147 -10.30 11.59 -2.09
CA LEU A 147 -9.49 12.36 -1.14
C LEU A 147 -9.48 13.87 -1.46
N THR A 148 -9.98 14.27 -2.63
CA THR A 148 -9.96 15.65 -3.11
C THR A 148 -10.42 16.71 -2.09
N PRO A 149 -11.50 16.51 -1.30
CA PRO A 149 -11.91 17.52 -0.32
C PRO A 149 -10.89 17.75 0.78
N VAL A 150 -10.16 16.70 1.19
CA VAL A 150 -9.10 16.79 2.19
C VAL A 150 -7.86 17.45 1.59
N PHE A 151 -7.45 17.03 0.40
CA PHE A 151 -6.30 17.60 -0.31
C PHE A 151 -6.50 19.09 -0.61
N ARG A 152 -7.72 19.47 -1.03
CA ARG A 152 -8.08 20.86 -1.27
C ARG A 152 -7.95 21.71 -0.01
N LYS A 153 -8.38 21.20 1.15
CA LYS A 153 -8.20 21.88 2.43
C LYS A 153 -6.73 22.19 2.71
N TYR A 154 -5.82 21.21 2.50
CA TYR A 154 -4.39 21.44 2.67
C TYR A 154 -3.82 22.42 1.62
N PHE A 155 -4.23 22.29 0.37
CA PHE A 155 -3.83 23.20 -0.69
C PHE A 155 -4.23 24.64 -0.39
N GLU A 156 -5.46 24.89 0.07
CA GLU A 156 -5.95 26.21 0.49
C GLU A 156 -5.16 26.75 1.71
N ASN A 157 -4.49 25.89 2.46
CA ASN A 157 -3.61 26.26 3.57
C ASN A 157 -2.10 26.24 3.21
N GLY A 158 -1.78 26.27 1.92
CA GLY A 158 -0.42 26.47 1.42
C GLY A 158 0.37 25.21 1.07
N ALA A 159 -0.23 24.03 1.11
CA ALA A 159 0.42 22.82 0.65
C ALA A 159 0.60 22.82 -0.88
N HIS A 160 1.68 22.22 -1.35
CA HIS A 160 1.89 21.94 -2.76
C HIS A 160 1.15 20.65 -3.14
N TRP A 161 0.36 20.72 -4.21
CA TRP A 161 -0.40 19.55 -4.68
C TRP A 161 -0.03 19.22 -6.12
N HIS A 162 0.60 18.07 -6.30
CA HIS A 162 1.10 17.59 -7.58
C HIS A 162 0.43 16.26 -7.96
N THR A 163 0.37 16.02 -9.27
CA THR A 163 -0.02 14.73 -9.82
C THR A 163 1.11 14.25 -10.73
N MET A 164 1.65 13.07 -10.50
CA MET A 164 2.57 12.44 -11.45
C MET A 164 1.86 12.21 -12.80
N PRO A 165 2.59 12.12 -13.92
CA PRO A 165 1.98 11.81 -15.20
C PRO A 165 1.04 10.61 -15.09
N ARG A 166 -0.22 10.79 -15.50
CA ARG A 166 -1.24 9.75 -15.43
C ARG A 166 -1.02 8.74 -16.55
N PRO A 167 -0.88 7.43 -16.22
CA PRO A 167 -0.71 6.39 -17.23
C PRO A 167 -2.03 6.11 -17.96
N THR A 168 -1.93 5.60 -19.17
CA THR A 168 -3.09 5.10 -19.92
C THR A 168 -3.53 3.72 -19.47
N LEU A 169 -2.60 2.97 -18.85
CA LEU A 169 -2.78 1.59 -18.38
C LEU A 169 -3.29 0.64 -19.48
N THR A 170 -2.88 0.84 -20.73
CA THR A 170 -3.06 -0.17 -21.78
C THR A 170 -2.29 -1.43 -21.42
N ASP A 171 -2.66 -2.58 -21.96
CA ASP A 171 -2.00 -3.86 -21.63
C ASP A 171 -0.49 -3.84 -21.89
N SER A 172 -0.06 -3.19 -22.97
CA SER A 172 1.34 -3.08 -23.36
C SER A 172 2.13 -2.01 -22.58
N SER A 173 1.48 -1.20 -21.75
CA SER A 173 2.18 -0.24 -20.91
C SER A 173 2.83 -0.85 -19.67
N PHE A 174 2.47 -2.08 -19.33
CA PHE A 174 3.03 -2.81 -18.21
C PHE A 174 4.30 -3.59 -18.57
N ASP A 175 5.28 -3.59 -17.66
CA ASP A 175 6.42 -4.48 -17.76
C ASP A 175 6.05 -5.89 -17.29
N LEU A 176 5.81 -6.78 -18.26
CA LEU A 176 5.48 -8.17 -17.98
C LEU A 176 6.71 -9.07 -17.83
N SER A 177 7.92 -8.58 -18.13
CA SER A 177 9.15 -9.38 -18.02
C SER A 177 9.41 -9.82 -16.59
N TYR A 178 9.13 -8.94 -15.65
CA TYR A 178 9.21 -9.18 -14.22
C TYR A 178 8.31 -10.33 -13.76
N ALA A 179 7.08 -10.40 -14.23
CA ALA A 179 6.16 -11.48 -13.90
C ALA A 179 6.64 -12.83 -14.46
N ARG A 180 7.17 -12.83 -15.69
CA ARG A 180 7.78 -14.02 -16.35
C ARG A 180 9.03 -14.51 -15.60
N ASP A 181 9.85 -13.62 -15.05
CA ASP A 181 11.01 -13.99 -14.24
C ASP A 181 10.58 -14.72 -12.96
N ILE A 182 9.52 -14.26 -12.31
CA ILE A 182 8.96 -14.93 -11.12
C ILE A 182 8.43 -16.32 -11.50
N GLU A 183 7.70 -16.44 -12.62
CA GLU A 183 7.22 -17.71 -13.13
C GLU A 183 8.35 -18.73 -13.29
N THR A 184 9.47 -18.29 -13.86
CA THR A 184 10.64 -19.14 -14.08
C THR A 184 11.31 -19.56 -12.78
N THR A 185 11.34 -18.68 -11.80
CA THR A 185 12.06 -18.90 -10.52
C THR A 185 11.26 -19.71 -9.52
N LEU A 186 9.94 -19.55 -9.47
CA LEU A 186 9.05 -20.16 -8.47
C LEU A 186 8.27 -21.37 -8.98
N GLY A 187 8.43 -21.74 -10.25
CA GLY A 187 7.70 -22.87 -10.84
C GLY A 187 6.29 -22.51 -11.29
N GLY A 188 6.15 -21.39 -11.89
CA GLY A 188 5.04 -20.78 -12.64
C GLY A 188 3.59 -21.12 -12.29
N PRO A 189 2.64 -20.25 -12.63
CA PRO A 189 1.23 -20.56 -12.51
C PRO A 189 0.84 -21.65 -13.49
N THR A 190 -0.26 -22.27 -13.18
CA THR A 190 -0.92 -23.16 -14.11
C THR A 190 -1.44 -22.45 -15.38
N GLU A 191 -1.54 -21.11 -15.33
CA GLU A 191 -1.96 -20.27 -16.47
C GLU A 191 -1.03 -19.04 -16.56
N PRO A 192 -0.21 -18.93 -17.61
CA PRO A 192 0.66 -17.80 -17.84
C PRO A 192 -0.14 -16.52 -18.09
N ILE A 193 0.41 -15.37 -17.71
CA ILE A 193 -0.16 -14.07 -18.08
C ILE A 193 -0.17 -13.97 -19.61
N ALA A 194 -1.34 -13.68 -20.18
CA ALA A 194 -1.51 -13.57 -21.62
C ALA A 194 -0.64 -12.44 -22.19
N ASP A 195 -0.17 -12.63 -23.44
CA ASP A 195 0.52 -11.54 -24.13
C ASP A 195 -0.44 -10.35 -24.32
N PRO A 196 0.08 -9.12 -24.13
CA PRO A 196 -0.74 -7.92 -24.24
C PRO A 196 -1.27 -7.75 -25.66
N GLN A 197 -2.51 -7.27 -25.75
CA GLN A 197 -3.10 -6.95 -27.04
C GLN A 197 -2.54 -5.60 -27.55
N PRO A 198 -2.08 -5.52 -28.81
CA PRO A 198 -1.60 -4.27 -29.37
C PRO A 198 -2.67 -3.18 -29.33
N SER A 199 -2.28 -1.96 -29.00
CA SER A 199 -3.13 -0.79 -28.99
C SER A 199 -2.45 0.37 -29.76
N PRO A 200 -3.22 1.21 -30.49
CA PRO A 200 -2.65 2.41 -31.12
C PRO A 200 -2.19 3.46 -30.10
N PHE A 201 -2.49 3.25 -28.82
CA PHE A 201 -2.10 4.13 -27.70
C PHE A 201 -0.88 3.61 -26.93
N ASP A 202 -0.22 2.58 -27.45
CA ASP A 202 0.96 2.02 -26.81
C ASP A 202 2.13 3.00 -26.92
N VAL A 203 2.67 3.38 -25.77
CA VAL A 203 3.76 4.36 -25.65
C VAL A 203 5.02 3.76 -25.00
N GLY A 204 5.03 2.45 -24.77
CA GLY A 204 6.04 1.75 -23.99
C GLY A 204 5.69 1.77 -22.49
N TYR A 205 6.67 1.44 -21.66
CA TYR A 205 6.45 1.40 -20.22
C TYR A 205 6.08 2.77 -19.66
N GLU A 206 4.93 2.84 -19.01
CA GLU A 206 4.45 4.06 -18.38
C GLU A 206 4.91 4.16 -16.91
N MET A 207 4.85 5.37 -16.35
CA MET A 207 5.08 5.56 -14.93
C MET A 207 3.96 4.91 -14.15
N ILE A 208 4.28 3.91 -13.34
CA ILE A 208 3.38 3.25 -12.42
C ILE A 208 4.13 3.12 -11.10
N LEU A 209 3.58 3.65 -10.04
CA LEU A 209 4.18 3.62 -8.71
C LEU A 209 3.12 3.89 -7.66
N ASP A 210 2.99 3.01 -6.71
CA ASP A 210 2.18 3.29 -5.54
C ASP A 210 2.98 4.05 -4.48
N GLY A 211 2.35 4.99 -3.76
CA GLY A 211 2.99 5.75 -2.69
C GLY A 211 3.55 4.86 -1.58
N ALA A 212 2.92 3.70 -1.34
CA ALA A 212 3.40 2.69 -0.39
C ALA A 212 4.71 1.98 -0.82
N GLN A 213 5.26 2.27 -2.00
CA GLN A 213 6.61 1.87 -2.40
C GLN A 213 7.70 2.80 -1.85
N CYS A 214 7.30 3.90 -1.21
CA CYS A 214 8.20 4.93 -0.70
C CYS A 214 8.24 4.92 0.83
N LEU A 215 9.45 4.96 1.39
CA LEU A 215 9.68 5.10 2.82
C LEU A 215 10.40 6.44 3.07
N ARG A 216 9.83 7.28 3.94
CA ARG A 216 10.33 8.62 4.24
C ARG A 216 11.22 8.60 5.48
N LEU A 217 12.42 9.12 5.35
CA LEU A 217 13.44 9.19 6.40
C LEU A 217 14.05 10.61 6.46
N GLY A 218 13.21 11.63 6.62
CA GLY A 218 13.62 13.02 6.55
C GLY A 218 14.08 13.40 5.13
N ARG A 219 15.36 13.76 4.98
CA ARG A 219 15.96 14.07 3.65
C ARG A 219 16.07 12.87 2.73
N ASP A 220 15.97 11.67 3.24
CA ASP A 220 16.14 10.45 2.47
C ASP A 220 14.79 9.80 2.19
N ILE A 221 14.57 9.44 0.94
CA ILE A 221 13.38 8.70 0.50
C ILE A 221 13.87 7.39 -0.13
N ILE A 222 13.50 6.28 0.46
CA ILE A 222 13.78 4.96 -0.12
C ILE A 222 12.60 4.59 -1.01
N VAL A 223 12.89 4.20 -2.25
CA VAL A 223 11.87 3.78 -3.23
C VAL A 223 12.14 2.35 -3.65
N ASN A 224 11.20 1.46 -3.39
CA ASN A 224 11.23 0.09 -3.89
C ASN A 224 10.89 0.07 -5.39
N VAL A 225 11.78 -0.50 -6.19
CA VAL A 225 11.66 -0.59 -7.64
C VAL A 225 11.79 -2.05 -8.06
N ALA A 226 10.76 -2.63 -8.64
CA ALA A 226 10.75 -4.05 -9.02
C ALA A 226 10.73 -4.29 -10.54
N ASN A 227 10.33 -3.30 -11.33
CA ASN A 227 10.17 -3.38 -12.78
C ASN A 227 10.45 -2.04 -13.45
N GLU A 228 10.39 -1.97 -14.78
CA GLU A 228 10.68 -0.75 -15.54
C GLU A 228 9.64 0.35 -15.32
N ASN A 229 8.36 0.03 -15.10
CA ASN A 229 7.34 1.02 -14.76
C ASN A 229 7.70 1.78 -13.48
N HIS A 230 8.13 1.05 -12.44
CA HIS A 230 8.60 1.63 -11.19
C HIS A 230 9.89 2.43 -11.38
N ALA A 231 10.80 1.96 -12.28
CA ALA A 231 12.06 2.64 -12.54
C ALA A 231 11.85 4.03 -13.16
N VAL A 232 10.96 4.15 -14.16
CA VAL A 232 10.62 5.42 -14.79
C VAL A 232 9.94 6.37 -13.80
N ALA A 233 9.05 5.85 -12.95
CA ALA A 233 8.40 6.65 -11.90
C ALA A 233 9.38 7.13 -10.83
N CYS A 234 10.32 6.28 -10.41
CA CYS A 234 11.39 6.64 -9.48
C CYS A 234 12.29 7.75 -10.06
N GLU A 235 12.61 7.70 -11.34
CA GLU A 235 13.38 8.76 -12.02
C GLU A 235 12.61 10.10 -12.02
N TRP A 236 11.28 10.07 -12.18
CA TRP A 236 10.45 11.27 -12.06
C TRP A 236 10.57 11.88 -10.65
N LEU A 237 10.47 11.06 -9.59
CA LEU A 237 10.63 11.52 -8.22
C LEU A 237 12.03 12.11 -7.97
N GLN A 238 13.09 11.49 -8.49
CA GLN A 238 14.45 12.00 -8.39
C GLN A 238 14.58 13.40 -9.00
N ARG A 239 14.01 13.61 -10.19
CA ARG A 239 14.02 14.92 -10.87
C ARG A 239 13.13 15.94 -10.17
N HIS A 240 11.95 15.52 -9.71
CA HIS A 240 11.00 16.39 -9.02
C HIS A 240 11.59 16.95 -7.72
N TRP A 241 12.36 16.14 -7.00
CA TRP A 241 12.97 16.50 -5.72
C TRP A 241 14.45 16.86 -5.80
N ASP A 242 14.99 17.06 -6.98
CA ASP A 242 16.41 17.38 -7.15
C ASP A 242 16.87 18.48 -6.21
N GLY A 243 17.94 18.21 -5.44
CA GLY A 243 18.50 19.10 -4.44
C GLY A 243 17.69 19.26 -3.13
N ARG A 244 16.46 18.75 -3.04
CA ARG A 244 15.63 18.81 -1.81
C ARG A 244 15.69 17.53 -1.00
N TYR A 245 15.55 16.40 -1.64
CA TYR A 245 15.58 15.07 -1.04
C TYR A 245 16.56 14.16 -1.76
N ARG A 246 17.08 13.18 -1.04
CA ARG A 246 17.92 12.11 -1.61
C ARG A 246 17.04 10.88 -1.86
N VAL A 247 16.78 10.57 -3.10
CA VAL A 247 15.97 9.42 -3.50
C VAL A 247 16.89 8.20 -3.69
N HIS A 248 16.70 7.18 -2.88
CA HIS A 248 17.45 5.93 -2.90
C HIS A 248 16.61 4.84 -3.56
N ARG A 249 17.01 4.44 -4.75
CA ARG A 249 16.41 3.31 -5.44
C ARG A 249 16.91 2.00 -4.82
N VAL A 250 15.97 1.19 -4.33
CA VAL A 250 16.23 -0.18 -3.86
C VAL A 250 15.54 -1.16 -4.81
N TRP A 251 16.31 -2.11 -5.33
CA TRP A 251 15.82 -3.06 -6.31
C TRP A 251 15.21 -4.29 -5.63
N ARG A 252 13.93 -4.56 -5.90
CA ARG A 252 13.18 -5.77 -5.50
C ARG A 252 13.28 -6.12 -4.02
N MET A 253 13.06 -5.16 -3.12
CA MET A 253 12.78 -5.47 -1.72
C MET A 253 11.46 -6.25 -1.62
N SER A 254 10.48 -5.86 -2.44
CA SER A 254 9.22 -6.55 -2.71
C SER A 254 8.82 -6.33 -4.16
N ASP A 255 7.78 -6.99 -4.63
CA ASP A 255 7.27 -6.79 -5.98
C ASP A 255 6.60 -5.41 -6.15
N ASN A 256 6.09 -4.84 -5.06
CA ASN A 256 5.43 -3.54 -5.05
C ASN A 256 5.67 -2.79 -3.71
N HIS A 257 4.78 -2.90 -2.73
CA HIS A 257 4.81 -2.10 -1.50
C HIS A 257 5.98 -2.46 -0.57
N ILE A 258 6.60 -1.43 0.00
CA ILE A 258 7.70 -1.58 0.96
C ILE A 258 7.20 -1.78 2.39
N ASP A 259 6.05 -1.26 2.74
CA ASP A 259 5.53 -1.16 4.10
C ASP A 259 5.06 -2.49 4.73
N SER A 260 4.99 -3.56 3.94
CA SER A 260 4.85 -4.94 4.41
C SER A 260 6.20 -5.65 4.61
N MET A 261 7.29 -5.01 4.20
CA MET A 261 8.66 -5.52 4.27
C MET A 261 9.50 -4.76 5.29
N LEU A 262 9.35 -3.44 5.32
CA LEU A 262 10.16 -2.53 6.11
C LEU A 262 9.36 -1.30 6.51
N LEU A 263 9.36 -0.98 7.79
CA LEU A 263 8.85 0.28 8.35
C LEU A 263 9.89 0.91 9.27
N ALA A 264 9.94 2.22 9.31
CA ALA A 264 10.77 2.95 10.26
C ALA A 264 9.93 3.33 11.49
N LEU A 265 10.35 2.89 12.67
CA LEU A 265 9.62 3.13 13.92
C LEU A 265 10.12 4.36 14.70
N LYS A 266 11.39 4.68 14.56
CA LYS A 266 12.07 5.87 15.10
C LYS A 266 13.43 6.03 14.45
N PRO A 267 14.14 7.15 14.64
CA PRO A 267 15.49 7.31 14.13
C PRO A 267 16.39 6.15 14.57
N GLY A 268 17.07 5.53 13.60
CA GLY A 268 17.97 4.41 13.84
C GLY A 268 17.31 3.05 14.02
N VAL A 269 15.98 2.91 13.86
CA VAL A 269 15.28 1.65 14.11
C VAL A 269 14.25 1.33 13.02
N PHE A 270 14.42 0.19 12.40
CA PHE A 270 13.46 -0.41 11.47
C PHE A 270 12.76 -1.62 12.08
N LEU A 271 11.51 -1.81 11.72
CA LEU A 271 10.79 -3.07 11.80
C LEU A 271 10.87 -3.73 10.42
N ALA A 272 11.45 -4.92 10.33
CA ALA A 272 11.71 -5.58 9.06
C ALA A 272 11.22 -7.02 9.05
N ARG A 273 10.77 -7.48 7.90
CA ARG A 273 10.25 -8.84 7.70
C ARG A 273 11.32 -9.92 7.91
N HIS A 274 12.55 -9.67 7.47
CA HIS A 274 13.67 -10.60 7.61
C HIS A 274 15.02 -9.85 7.58
N ALA A 275 16.05 -10.49 8.11
CA ALA A 275 17.38 -9.88 8.25
C ALA A 275 18.06 -9.52 6.91
N GLY A 276 17.76 -10.27 5.83
CA GLY A 276 18.35 -10.01 4.51
C GLY A 276 17.99 -8.65 3.91
N ILE A 277 16.95 -7.98 4.41
CA ILE A 277 16.60 -6.62 3.96
C ILE A 277 17.75 -5.64 4.20
N ARG A 278 18.51 -5.81 5.29
CA ARG A 278 19.68 -4.97 5.60
C ARG A 278 20.70 -4.92 4.45
N GLU A 279 20.89 -6.04 3.75
CA GLU A 279 21.93 -6.17 2.72
C GLU A 279 21.63 -5.32 1.47
N ILE A 280 20.37 -5.15 1.17
CA ILE A 280 19.90 -4.39 -0.01
C ILE A 280 19.64 -2.91 0.30
N MET A 281 19.69 -2.52 1.58
CA MET A 281 19.48 -1.12 1.98
C MET A 281 20.67 -0.25 1.57
N PRO A 282 20.45 1.06 1.35
CA PRO A 282 21.54 2.03 1.16
C PRO A 282 22.51 1.99 2.35
N GLU A 283 23.81 2.16 2.08
CA GLU A 283 24.89 1.98 3.07
C GLU A 283 24.64 2.76 4.37
N ALA A 284 24.15 4.00 4.24
CA ALA A 284 23.85 4.87 5.37
C ALA A 284 22.86 4.28 6.39
N PHE A 285 22.01 3.36 5.95
CA PHE A 285 20.97 2.76 6.79
C PHE A 285 21.29 1.34 7.25
N LYS A 286 22.36 0.72 6.78
CA LYS A 286 22.77 -0.63 7.20
C LYS A 286 23.17 -0.70 8.67
N SER A 287 23.65 0.40 9.25
CA SER A 287 24.00 0.50 10.67
C SER A 287 22.80 0.63 11.61
N TRP A 288 21.63 0.94 11.09
CA TRP A 288 20.40 1.03 11.88
C TRP A 288 20.03 -0.32 12.48
N LYS A 289 19.30 -0.30 13.58
CA LYS A 289 18.76 -1.51 14.20
C LYS A 289 17.59 -2.04 13.39
N TYR A 290 17.60 -3.34 13.10
CA TYR A 290 16.50 -4.05 12.44
C TYR A 290 15.84 -4.98 13.46
N ILE A 291 14.60 -4.68 13.83
CA ILE A 291 13.76 -5.54 14.64
C ILE A 291 13.11 -6.55 13.69
N ILE A 292 13.39 -7.83 13.92
CA ILE A 292 12.82 -8.94 13.14
C ILE A 292 11.88 -9.70 14.06
N PRO A 293 10.56 -9.55 13.92
CA PRO A 293 9.61 -10.29 14.73
C PRO A 293 9.59 -11.77 14.32
N PRO A 294 9.09 -12.65 15.19
CA PRO A 294 8.81 -14.04 14.83
C PRO A 294 7.87 -14.14 13.62
N GLN A 295 7.87 -15.28 12.96
CA GLN A 295 6.88 -15.56 11.92
C GLN A 295 5.47 -15.48 12.52
N PRO A 296 4.50 -14.87 11.81
CA PRO A 296 3.13 -14.80 12.29
C PRO A 296 2.55 -16.20 12.57
N ASP A 297 1.88 -16.34 13.71
CA ASP A 297 1.17 -17.57 14.04
C ASP A 297 -0.08 -17.70 13.15
N SER A 298 -0.07 -18.69 12.25
CA SER A 298 -1.18 -18.94 11.33
C SER A 298 -2.49 -19.31 12.06
N SER A 299 -2.42 -19.77 13.32
CA SER A 299 -3.61 -20.07 14.11
C SER A 299 -4.40 -18.83 14.52
N SER A 300 -3.77 -17.66 14.51
CA SER A 300 -4.40 -16.36 14.79
C SER A 300 -5.22 -15.79 13.62
N PHE A 301 -5.10 -16.37 12.42
CA PHE A 301 -5.85 -15.91 11.26
C PHE A 301 -7.26 -16.51 11.24
N PRO A 302 -8.26 -15.72 10.80
CA PRO A 302 -9.59 -16.27 10.54
C PRO A 302 -9.49 -17.42 9.54
N LYS A 303 -10.31 -18.45 9.75
CA LYS A 303 -10.50 -19.51 8.76
C LYS A 303 -11.50 -19.03 7.74
N TYR A 304 -11.06 -18.99 6.49
CA TYR A 304 -11.90 -18.63 5.35
C TYR A 304 -12.38 -19.89 4.64
N ASP A 305 -13.54 -19.79 4.02
CA ASP A 305 -14.06 -20.87 3.17
C ASP A 305 -13.29 -20.90 1.84
N ASP A 306 -13.33 -22.03 1.12
CA ASP A 306 -12.60 -22.24 -0.15
C ASP A 306 -12.94 -21.21 -1.25
N GLY A 307 -14.02 -20.44 -1.09
CA GLY A 307 -14.41 -19.37 -2.01
C GLY A 307 -14.02 -17.96 -1.55
N ASP A 308 -13.37 -17.79 -0.41
CA ASP A 308 -13.02 -16.49 0.14
C ASP A 308 -11.67 -15.99 -0.41
N LEU A 309 -11.63 -14.71 -0.71
CA LEU A 309 -10.51 -14.05 -1.33
C LEU A 309 -9.43 -13.68 -0.30
N VAL A 310 -8.22 -14.19 -0.46
CA VAL A 310 -7.06 -13.86 0.39
C VAL A 310 -6.02 -13.11 -0.43
N LEU A 311 -5.87 -11.79 -0.21
CA LEU A 311 -5.02 -10.91 -1.01
C LEU A 311 -3.59 -10.78 -0.49
N THR A 312 -3.36 -11.04 0.79
CA THR A 312 -2.07 -10.72 1.40
C THR A 312 -1.46 -11.85 2.21
N SER A 313 -0.16 -11.70 2.45
CA SER A 313 0.73 -12.53 3.24
C SER A 313 0.35 -12.51 4.73
N PRO A 314 0.66 -13.60 5.46
CA PRO A 314 0.66 -13.56 6.91
C PRO A 314 1.47 -12.40 7.49
N TYR A 315 2.49 -11.91 6.77
CA TYR A 315 3.34 -10.80 7.20
C TYR A 315 2.69 -9.42 7.07
N ILE A 316 1.43 -9.31 6.63
CA ILE A 316 0.69 -8.04 6.63
C ILE A 316 0.60 -7.42 8.02
N ASP A 317 0.76 -8.20 9.06
CA ASP A 317 0.77 -7.75 10.44
C ASP A 317 1.96 -6.83 10.79
N LEU A 318 3.02 -6.79 9.96
CA LEU A 318 4.09 -5.80 10.05
C LEU A 318 3.64 -4.39 9.66
N ASN A 319 2.49 -4.26 9.01
CA ASN A 319 1.92 -3.01 8.53
C ASN A 319 1.29 -2.21 9.69
N VAL A 320 2.14 -1.86 10.67
CA VAL A 320 1.80 -1.10 11.88
C VAL A 320 1.83 0.41 11.62
N LEU A 321 1.22 1.21 12.49
CA LEU A 321 1.25 2.67 12.41
C LEU A 321 1.93 3.26 13.65
N SER A 322 3.07 3.94 13.48
CA SER A 322 3.69 4.70 14.55
C SER A 322 2.94 6.01 14.80
N LEU A 323 2.57 6.27 16.07
CA LEU A 323 2.00 7.54 16.49
C LEU A 323 3.07 8.55 16.88
N ASP A 324 4.18 8.04 17.40
CA ASP A 324 5.41 8.76 17.71
C ASP A 324 6.57 7.77 17.87
N THR A 325 7.70 8.20 18.38
CA THR A 325 8.91 7.36 18.55
C THR A 325 8.76 6.24 19.58
N SER A 326 7.65 6.16 20.28
CA SER A 326 7.39 5.16 21.33
C SER A 326 6.10 4.37 21.11
N ARG A 327 5.01 5.03 20.71
CA ARG A 327 3.69 4.41 20.57
C ARG A 327 3.43 3.91 19.17
N VAL A 328 2.97 2.67 19.06
CA VAL A 328 2.72 1.99 17.79
C VAL A 328 1.37 1.29 17.83
N LEU A 329 0.48 1.59 16.88
CA LEU A 329 -0.76 0.84 16.67
C LEU A 329 -0.45 -0.50 16.03
N VAL A 330 -0.91 -1.58 16.63
CA VAL A 330 -0.65 -2.95 16.20
C VAL A 330 -1.92 -3.79 16.30
N ASN A 331 -2.08 -4.77 15.42
CA ASN A 331 -3.24 -5.67 15.49
C ASN A 331 -3.21 -6.47 16.81
N GLU A 332 -4.31 -6.42 17.54
CA GLU A 332 -4.45 -7.08 18.86
C GLU A 332 -4.21 -8.59 18.82
N GLN A 333 -4.44 -9.23 17.66
CA GLN A 333 -4.21 -10.65 17.46
C GLN A 333 -2.73 -11.02 17.28
N CYS A 334 -1.84 -10.02 17.07
CA CYS A 334 -0.42 -10.24 16.81
C CYS A 334 0.39 -10.26 18.11
N VAL A 335 0.08 -11.18 19.01
CA VAL A 335 0.65 -11.23 20.37
C VAL A 335 2.18 -11.27 20.37
N ASP A 336 2.79 -12.01 19.44
CA ASP A 336 4.25 -12.14 19.38
C ASP A 336 4.92 -10.85 18.85
N LEU A 337 4.26 -10.14 17.94
CA LEU A 337 4.72 -8.82 17.50
C LEU A 337 4.61 -7.80 18.64
N ILE A 338 3.49 -7.79 19.36
CA ILE A 338 3.28 -6.94 20.55
C ILE A 338 4.42 -7.15 21.56
N ARG A 339 4.67 -8.40 21.96
CA ARG A 339 5.76 -8.72 22.91
C ARG A 339 7.14 -8.33 22.37
N THR A 340 7.35 -8.45 21.06
CA THR A 340 8.61 -8.05 20.45
C THR A 340 8.79 -6.54 20.54
N LEU A 341 7.76 -5.75 20.24
CA LEU A 341 7.80 -4.30 20.33
C LEU A 341 7.99 -3.83 21.78
N GLU A 342 7.30 -4.43 22.76
CA GLU A 342 7.47 -4.14 24.18
C GLU A 342 8.92 -4.41 24.64
N LYS A 343 9.48 -5.54 24.25
CA LYS A 343 10.89 -5.89 24.57
C LYS A 343 11.87 -4.89 23.98
N GLU A 344 11.54 -4.30 22.84
CA GLU A 344 12.35 -3.28 22.16
C GLU A 344 12.09 -1.86 22.67
N GLY A 345 11.26 -1.73 23.71
CA GLY A 345 10.99 -0.47 24.41
C GLY A 345 9.94 0.41 23.74
N PHE A 346 9.07 -0.18 22.92
CA PHE A 346 7.89 0.49 22.38
C PHE A 346 6.68 0.23 23.30
N ASP A 347 5.66 1.07 23.14
CA ASP A 347 4.35 0.97 23.76
C ASP A 347 3.30 0.63 22.68
N PRO A 348 3.09 -0.66 22.40
CA PRO A 348 2.13 -1.10 21.38
C PRO A 348 0.70 -0.87 21.87
N ILE A 349 -0.11 -0.24 21.03
CA ILE A 349 -1.54 -0.01 21.25
C ILE A 349 -2.30 -1.03 20.41
N PRO A 350 -2.92 -2.06 21.04
CA PRO A 350 -3.66 -3.07 20.32
C PRO A 350 -4.94 -2.48 19.72
N VAL A 351 -5.20 -2.78 18.43
CA VAL A 351 -6.40 -2.40 17.71
C VAL A 351 -6.92 -3.61 16.93
N GLN A 352 -8.22 -3.77 16.88
CA GLN A 352 -8.85 -4.87 16.16
C GLN A 352 -8.70 -4.69 14.65
N HIS A 353 -8.26 -5.75 13.97
CA HIS A 353 -8.30 -5.88 12.50
C HIS A 353 -8.47 -7.35 12.12
N ARG A 354 -9.73 -7.78 11.95
CA ARG A 354 -10.11 -9.18 11.77
C ARG A 354 -9.69 -9.75 10.41
N HIS A 355 -9.97 -9.03 9.33
CA HIS A 355 -9.87 -9.55 7.95
C HIS A 355 -8.70 -8.97 7.15
N ARG A 356 -7.58 -8.67 7.82
CA ARG A 356 -6.39 -8.06 7.22
C ARG A 356 -5.84 -8.77 5.97
N ARG A 357 -6.04 -10.08 5.88
CA ARG A 357 -5.61 -10.86 4.72
C ARG A 357 -6.55 -10.79 3.53
N LEU A 358 -7.84 -10.55 3.75
CA LEU A 358 -8.84 -10.47 2.68
C LEU A 358 -8.78 -9.17 1.88
N PHE A 359 -8.41 -8.07 2.52
CA PHE A 359 -8.58 -6.72 1.96
C PHE A 359 -7.26 -6.04 1.59
N GLY A 360 -6.17 -6.75 1.71
CA GLY A 360 -4.87 -6.31 1.18
C GLY A 360 -4.24 -5.12 1.91
N GLY A 361 -4.48 -4.94 3.21
CA GLY A 361 -3.88 -3.84 3.95
C GLY A 361 -3.86 -4.03 5.46
N GLY A 362 -3.00 -3.28 6.12
CA GLY A 362 -2.94 -3.12 7.58
C GLY A 362 -3.15 -1.66 7.97
N PHE A 363 -2.75 -1.29 9.19
CA PHE A 363 -3.00 0.05 9.72
C PHE A 363 -2.23 1.14 8.96
N HIS A 364 -1.02 0.84 8.48
CA HIS A 364 -0.24 1.77 7.68
C HIS A 364 -0.92 2.02 6.32
N CYS A 365 -1.34 0.98 5.61
CA CYS A 365 -2.01 1.08 4.32
C CYS A 365 -3.35 1.83 4.42
N PHE A 366 -4.14 1.58 5.49
CA PHE A 366 -5.44 2.22 5.70
C PHE A 366 -5.34 3.68 6.12
N THR A 367 -4.14 4.18 6.35
CA THR A 367 -3.91 5.53 6.86
C THR A 367 -2.89 6.29 6.03
N LEU A 368 -3.06 7.61 5.98
CA LEU A 368 -2.12 8.52 5.35
C LEU A 368 -1.89 9.71 6.30
N ASP A 369 -0.73 9.75 6.92
CA ASP A 369 -0.36 10.80 7.85
C ASP A 369 -0.08 12.11 7.12
N THR A 370 -0.82 13.14 7.48
CA THR A 370 -0.80 14.44 6.83
C THR A 370 -0.04 15.48 7.62
N VAL A 371 -0.12 15.40 8.97
CA VAL A 371 0.62 16.30 9.84
C VAL A 371 1.29 15.52 10.96
N ARG A 372 2.62 15.60 10.96
CA ARG A 372 3.48 15.18 12.09
C ARG A 372 4.25 16.38 12.62
N GLU A 373 4.55 16.40 13.91
CA GLU A 373 5.47 17.39 14.48
C GLU A 373 6.89 17.08 14.03
N GLY A 374 7.71 18.12 13.94
CA GLY A 374 9.09 17.96 13.48
C GLY A 374 9.33 18.66 12.15
N GLY A 375 10.44 18.39 11.54
CA GLY A 375 10.90 19.05 10.32
C GLY A 375 11.76 18.15 9.45
N LEU A 376 12.40 18.78 8.46
CA LEU A 376 13.30 18.09 7.55
C LEU A 376 14.64 17.81 8.22
N GLU A 377 14.77 16.63 8.79
CA GLU A 377 16.00 16.16 9.43
C GLU A 377 16.88 15.37 8.46
N ASP A 378 18.17 15.33 8.74
CA ASP A 378 19.15 14.52 8.02
C ASP A 378 19.70 13.43 8.96
N TYR A 379 19.33 12.18 8.72
CA TYR A 379 19.71 11.05 9.57
C TYR A 379 20.96 10.30 9.09
N THR A 380 21.60 10.78 8.04
CA THR A 380 22.78 10.12 7.42
C THR A 380 24.06 10.93 7.49
N ASN A 381 24.01 12.15 8.06
CA ASN A 381 25.16 13.02 8.29
C ASN A 381 25.64 12.95 9.74
#